data_e85079473c7d5fb5fe31d6f467d9cf39
#
_entry.id   e85079473c7d5fb5fe31d6f467d9cf39
#
_cell.length_a   1.000
_cell.length_b   1.000
_cell.length_c   1.000
_cell.angle_alpha   90.00
_cell.angle_beta   90.00
_cell.angle_gamma   90.00
#
_symmetry.space_group_name_H-M   'P 1'
#
loop_
_entity.id
_entity.type
_entity.pdbx_description
1 polymer ?
#
loop_
_entity_poly.entity_id
_entity_poly.type
_entity_poly.pdbx_seq_one_letter_code
_entity_poly.pdbx_strand_id
1 'polypeptide(L)'
;MTDSPLVLGIDLGTSGIRTAVVAANGAVLDSRSQAYGGDFANPHSWREGCGNLIRAIPAQLRFRLQALAVDGTSGTLLACDHDGSPLGEALAYSQSCPELQSALQPLVDPGSPAASCSGSLARALRLLTCHGEAILLRHQADWISGWLLNDWRCGEEGNNLRLGWDLITNSWPARFDEQSWRQA
;
A
#
# COMPACT_ATOMS: atom_id res chain seq x y z
N MET A 1 -11.53 -2.07 -35.91
CA MET A 1 -11.39 -2.71 -34.59
C MET A 1 -11.59 -1.62 -33.57
N THR A 2 -12.69 -1.66 -32.82
CA THR A 2 -13.01 -0.67 -31.80
C THR A 2 -11.88 -0.64 -30.77
N ASP A 3 -11.29 0.53 -30.57
CA ASP A 3 -10.27 0.80 -29.55
C ASP A 3 -10.87 0.72 -28.15
N SER A 4 -11.26 -0.50 -27.74
CA SER A 4 -11.81 -0.71 -26.40
C SER A 4 -10.75 -0.34 -25.35
N PRO A 5 -11.14 0.33 -24.27
CA PRO A 5 -10.24 0.72 -23.19
C PRO A 5 -9.61 -0.51 -22.56
N LEU A 6 -8.35 -0.37 -22.17
CA LEU A 6 -7.60 -1.40 -21.46
C LEU A 6 -7.32 -0.96 -20.02
N VAL A 7 -7.27 -1.93 -19.12
CA VAL A 7 -6.93 -1.74 -17.72
C VAL A 7 -5.63 -2.50 -17.40
N LEU A 8 -4.75 -1.89 -16.63
CA LEU A 8 -3.56 -2.54 -16.08
C LEU A 8 -3.82 -2.94 -14.64
N GLY A 9 -3.73 -4.22 -14.34
CA GLY A 9 -3.62 -4.75 -12.98
C GLY A 9 -2.15 -4.91 -12.58
N ILE A 10 -1.81 -4.52 -11.36
CA ILE A 10 -0.50 -4.70 -10.73
C ILE A 10 -0.71 -5.40 -9.40
N ASP A 11 -0.05 -6.53 -9.19
CA ASP A 11 -0.08 -7.31 -7.95
C ASP A 11 1.34 -7.39 -7.35
N LEU A 12 1.51 -6.85 -6.16
CA LEU A 12 2.77 -6.88 -5.40
C LEU A 12 2.69 -7.98 -4.33
N GLY A 13 3.09 -9.20 -4.70
CA GLY A 13 3.20 -10.32 -3.76
C GLY A 13 4.46 -10.24 -2.89
N THR A 14 4.67 -11.26 -2.04
CA THR A 14 5.87 -11.33 -1.16
C THR A 14 7.16 -11.65 -1.90
N SER A 15 7.09 -12.35 -3.04
CA SER A 15 8.24 -12.83 -3.80
C SER A 15 8.50 -12.04 -5.09
N GLY A 16 7.59 -11.16 -5.47
CA GLY A 16 7.71 -10.42 -6.74
C GLY A 16 6.41 -9.76 -7.15
N ILE A 17 6.43 -9.21 -8.35
CA ILE A 17 5.38 -8.38 -8.92
C ILE A 17 4.82 -9.08 -10.15
N ARG A 18 3.51 -8.96 -10.34
CA ARG A 18 2.80 -9.40 -11.54
C ARG A 18 2.05 -8.25 -12.14
N THR A 19 1.93 -8.25 -13.46
CA THR A 19 1.09 -7.29 -14.19
C THR A 19 0.24 -8.03 -15.22
N ALA A 20 -0.97 -7.51 -15.45
CA ALA A 20 -1.86 -8.00 -16.49
C ALA A 20 -2.55 -6.82 -17.20
N VAL A 21 -2.51 -6.82 -18.52
CA VAL A 21 -3.31 -5.91 -19.35
C VAL A 21 -4.60 -6.62 -19.76
N VAL A 22 -5.74 -6.06 -19.34
CA VAL A 22 -7.05 -6.69 -19.48
C VAL A 22 -7.96 -5.80 -20.33
N ALA A 23 -8.64 -6.42 -21.28
CA ALA A 23 -9.66 -5.78 -22.11
C ALA A 23 -11.03 -5.78 -21.39
N ALA A 24 -11.97 -4.93 -21.84
CA ALA A 24 -13.30 -4.78 -21.26
C ALA A 24 -14.13 -6.10 -21.23
N ASN A 25 -13.83 -7.05 -22.10
CA ASN A 25 -14.47 -8.37 -22.12
C ASN A 25 -13.79 -9.41 -21.19
N GLY A 26 -12.81 -8.98 -20.38
CA GLY A 26 -12.06 -9.85 -19.47
C GLY A 26 -10.87 -10.59 -20.10
N ALA A 27 -10.60 -10.41 -21.41
CA ALA A 27 -9.46 -11.04 -22.06
C ALA A 27 -8.15 -10.45 -21.56
N VAL A 28 -7.21 -11.29 -21.13
CA VAL A 28 -5.84 -10.92 -20.79
C VAL A 28 -5.01 -10.83 -22.07
N LEU A 29 -4.53 -9.64 -22.41
CA LEU A 29 -3.79 -9.35 -23.64
C LEU A 29 -2.27 -9.40 -23.45
N ASP A 30 -1.79 -9.12 -22.25
CA ASP A 30 -0.38 -9.24 -21.85
C ASP A 30 -0.32 -9.58 -20.36
N SER A 31 0.60 -10.43 -19.98
CA SER A 31 0.83 -10.80 -18.57
C SER A 31 2.32 -11.00 -18.33
N ARG A 32 2.82 -10.41 -17.27
CA ARG A 32 4.24 -10.44 -16.92
C ARG A 32 4.45 -10.62 -15.44
N SER A 33 5.61 -11.14 -15.07
CA SER A 33 6.03 -11.24 -13.68
C SER A 33 7.53 -11.02 -13.56
N GLN A 34 7.94 -10.51 -12.40
CA GLN A 34 9.33 -10.29 -12.05
C GLN A 34 9.50 -10.51 -10.55
N ALA A 35 10.55 -11.23 -10.14
CA ALA A 35 10.98 -11.25 -8.76
C ALA A 35 11.53 -9.88 -8.35
N TYR A 36 11.47 -9.54 -7.07
CA TYR A 36 12.14 -8.33 -6.59
C TYR A 36 13.65 -8.44 -6.83
N GLY A 37 14.27 -7.32 -7.24
CA GLY A 37 15.72 -7.22 -7.42
C GLY A 37 16.49 -7.08 -6.11
N GLY A 38 15.83 -7.12 -4.96
CA GLY A 38 16.40 -6.94 -3.63
C GLY A 38 15.46 -7.44 -2.54
N ASP A 39 15.68 -6.98 -1.31
CA ASP A 39 14.83 -7.33 -0.18
C ASP A 39 13.39 -6.82 -0.39
N PHE A 40 12.41 -7.65 0.03
CA PHE A 40 11.00 -7.28 0.06
C PHE A 40 10.73 -6.04 0.92
N ALA A 41 11.50 -5.84 2.00
CA ALA A 41 11.37 -4.66 2.87
C ALA A 41 11.83 -3.35 2.22
N ASN A 42 12.56 -3.40 1.09
CA ASN A 42 13.03 -2.21 0.39
C ASN A 42 11.97 -1.67 -0.60
N PRO A 43 11.31 -0.52 -0.33
CA PRO A 43 10.29 0.03 -1.21
C PRO A 43 10.81 0.39 -2.61
N HIS A 44 12.09 0.72 -2.75
CA HIS A 44 12.68 1.02 -4.07
C HIS A 44 12.64 -0.19 -5.00
N SER A 45 12.77 -1.42 -4.47
CA SER A 45 12.66 -2.65 -5.27
C SER A 45 11.25 -2.85 -5.84
N TRP A 46 10.21 -2.41 -5.11
CA TRP A 46 8.82 -2.45 -5.61
C TRP A 46 8.64 -1.50 -6.78
N ARG A 47 9.06 -0.23 -6.61
CA ARG A 47 8.94 0.81 -7.65
C ARG A 47 9.72 0.46 -8.89
N GLU A 48 10.95 -0.01 -8.74
CA GLU A 48 11.79 -0.43 -9.85
C GLU A 48 11.15 -1.60 -10.63
N GLY A 49 10.71 -2.64 -9.91
CA GLY A 49 10.04 -3.79 -10.51
C GLY A 49 8.76 -3.43 -11.25
N CYS A 50 7.89 -2.61 -10.63
CA CYS A 50 6.69 -2.08 -11.31
C CYS A 50 7.06 -1.30 -12.56
N GLY A 51 8.03 -0.38 -12.48
CA GLY A 51 8.49 0.40 -13.61
C GLY A 51 9.05 -0.45 -14.76
N ASN A 52 9.80 -1.50 -14.43
CA ASN A 52 10.34 -2.44 -15.41
C ASN A 52 9.21 -3.19 -16.14
N LEU A 53 8.24 -3.73 -15.40
CA LEU A 53 7.12 -4.45 -15.98
C LEU A 53 6.23 -3.54 -16.84
N ILE A 54 5.93 -2.31 -16.39
CA ILE A 54 5.15 -1.33 -17.16
C ILE A 54 5.87 -0.96 -18.46
N ARG A 55 7.18 -0.71 -18.42
CA ARG A 55 7.96 -0.41 -19.63
C ARG A 55 8.01 -1.58 -20.61
N ALA A 56 7.99 -2.81 -20.12
CA ALA A 56 8.01 -4.01 -20.94
C ALA A 56 6.67 -4.30 -21.65
N ILE A 57 5.55 -3.69 -21.23
CA ILE A 57 4.27 -3.81 -21.95
C ILE A 57 4.44 -3.27 -23.36
N PRO A 58 3.99 -4.00 -24.42
CA PRO A 58 4.03 -3.53 -25.80
C PRO A 58 3.41 -2.13 -25.95
N ALA A 59 4.08 -1.23 -26.66
CA ALA A 59 3.67 0.17 -26.77
C ALA A 59 2.23 0.32 -27.25
N GLN A 60 1.79 -0.50 -28.23
CA GLN A 60 0.42 -0.49 -28.76
C GLN A 60 -0.64 -0.84 -27.70
N LEU A 61 -0.32 -1.60 -26.65
CA LEU A 61 -1.22 -1.86 -25.53
C LEU A 61 -1.12 -0.73 -24.51
N ARG A 62 0.09 -0.29 -24.18
CA ARG A 62 0.34 0.73 -23.17
C ARG A 62 -0.33 2.06 -23.50
N PHE A 63 -0.36 2.49 -24.76
CA PHE A 63 -1.04 3.71 -25.18
C PHE A 63 -2.58 3.65 -25.10
N ARG A 64 -3.13 2.45 -24.93
CA ARG A 64 -4.58 2.22 -24.78
C ARG A 64 -5.02 2.04 -23.34
N LEU A 65 -4.09 2.04 -22.38
CA LEU A 65 -4.42 1.97 -20.96
C LEU A 65 -5.17 3.23 -20.55
N GLN A 66 -6.34 3.05 -19.93
CA GLN A 66 -7.20 4.13 -19.43
C GLN A 66 -7.37 4.11 -17.93
N ALA A 67 -7.07 2.98 -17.29
CA ALA A 67 -7.11 2.83 -15.85
C ALA A 67 -6.07 1.83 -15.39
N LEU A 68 -5.73 1.90 -14.12
CA LEU A 68 -4.91 0.90 -13.43
C LEU A 68 -5.51 0.58 -12.06
N ALA A 69 -5.23 -0.62 -11.59
CA ALA A 69 -5.51 -1.06 -10.22
C ALA A 69 -4.24 -1.67 -9.64
N VAL A 70 -3.95 -1.35 -8.41
CA VAL A 70 -2.78 -1.87 -7.68
C VAL A 70 -3.27 -2.66 -6.49
N ASP A 71 -2.80 -3.88 -6.35
CA ASP A 71 -2.95 -4.71 -5.16
C ASP A 71 -1.58 -5.03 -4.57
N GLY A 72 -1.53 -5.33 -3.29
CA GLY A 72 -0.29 -5.63 -2.59
C GLY A 72 -0.52 -6.47 -1.34
N THR A 73 0.55 -6.79 -0.64
CA THR A 73 0.45 -7.51 0.62
C THR A 73 -0.26 -6.65 1.66
N SER A 74 -1.47 -7.08 2.05
CA SER A 74 -2.28 -6.38 3.03
C SER A 74 -1.54 -6.26 4.38
N GLY A 75 -1.40 -5.03 4.84
CA GLY A 75 -0.75 -4.74 6.11
C GLY A 75 0.77 -4.50 6.05
N THR A 76 1.44 -4.64 4.92
CA THR A 76 2.80 -4.13 4.74
C THR A 76 2.76 -2.61 4.72
N LEU A 77 3.52 -1.97 5.61
CA LEU A 77 3.44 -0.53 5.86
C LEU A 77 4.82 0.11 5.81
N LEU A 78 4.92 1.31 5.26
CA LEU A 78 6.14 2.12 5.28
C LEU A 78 5.84 3.55 5.73
N ALA A 79 6.91 4.21 6.22
CA ALA A 79 6.96 5.65 6.42
C ALA A 79 7.61 6.31 5.21
N CYS A 80 7.03 7.40 4.73
CA CYS A 80 7.63 8.25 3.71
C CYS A 80 7.44 9.74 4.08
N ASP A 81 8.21 10.61 3.43
CA ASP A 81 7.98 12.04 3.51
C ASP A 81 6.76 12.46 2.65
N HIS A 82 6.43 13.76 2.67
CA HIS A 82 5.29 14.29 1.93
C HIS A 82 5.46 14.23 0.40
N ASP A 83 6.69 14.02 -0.08
CA ASP A 83 7.02 13.80 -1.49
C ASP A 83 7.06 12.31 -1.85
N GLY A 84 6.68 11.44 -0.91
CA GLY A 84 6.61 10.00 -1.08
C GLY A 84 7.96 9.28 -1.04
N SER A 85 9.05 9.96 -0.63
CA SER A 85 10.36 9.31 -0.47
C SER A 85 10.37 8.44 0.77
N PRO A 86 10.70 7.14 0.68
CA PRO A 86 10.76 6.26 1.84
C PRO A 86 11.80 6.73 2.86
N LEU A 87 11.44 6.71 4.14
CA LEU A 87 12.34 7.07 5.24
C LEU A 87 13.14 5.88 5.79
N GLY A 88 12.90 4.69 5.24
CA GLY A 88 13.58 3.46 5.61
C GLY A 88 12.91 2.25 5.00
N GLU A 89 13.20 1.08 5.57
CA GLU A 89 12.56 -0.17 5.18
C GLU A 89 11.10 -0.23 5.59
N ALA A 90 10.29 -0.91 4.79
CA ALA A 90 8.91 -1.20 5.11
C ALA A 90 8.81 -2.31 6.18
N LEU A 91 7.81 -2.23 7.03
CA LEU A 91 7.45 -3.29 7.96
C LEU A 91 6.50 -4.28 7.27
N ALA A 92 6.98 -5.48 7.02
CA ALA A 92 6.22 -6.53 6.36
C ALA A 92 4.95 -6.90 7.17
N TYR A 93 3.90 -7.34 6.48
CA TYR A 93 2.63 -7.76 7.09
C TYR A 93 2.80 -8.87 8.15
N SER A 94 3.83 -9.69 8.02
CA SER A 94 4.17 -10.78 8.96
C SER A 94 4.93 -10.31 10.20
N GLN A 95 5.42 -9.07 10.21
CA GLN A 95 6.18 -8.52 11.33
C GLN A 95 5.25 -8.05 12.44
N SER A 96 5.39 -8.62 13.63
CA SER A 96 4.64 -8.21 14.82
C SER A 96 5.40 -7.20 15.65
N CYS A 97 4.66 -6.43 16.46
CA CYS A 97 5.18 -5.40 17.37
C CYS A 97 4.61 -5.64 18.78
N PRO A 98 4.98 -6.74 19.46
CA PRO A 98 4.39 -7.12 20.75
C PRO A 98 4.62 -6.07 21.84
N GLU A 99 5.69 -5.31 21.76
CA GLU A 99 6.02 -4.20 22.67
C GLU A 99 4.99 -3.06 22.64
N LEU A 100 4.18 -2.97 21.57
CA LEU A 100 3.16 -1.93 21.41
C LEU A 100 1.75 -2.37 21.82
N GLN A 101 1.58 -3.59 22.33
CA GLN A 101 0.26 -4.10 22.73
C GLN A 101 -0.46 -3.19 23.74
N SER A 102 0.27 -2.63 24.70
CA SER A 102 -0.29 -1.69 25.68
C SER A 102 -0.66 -0.32 25.08
N ALA A 103 0.05 0.10 24.02
CA ALA A 103 -0.23 1.36 23.33
C ALA A 103 -1.47 1.28 22.45
N LEU A 104 -1.84 0.09 21.96
CA LEU A 104 -3.05 -0.13 21.15
C LEU A 104 -4.34 -0.04 21.95
N GLN A 105 -4.33 -0.51 23.20
CA GLN A 105 -5.54 -0.64 24.05
C GLN A 105 -6.34 0.67 24.20
N PRO A 106 -5.72 1.84 24.42
CA PRO A 106 -6.46 3.09 24.53
C PRO A 106 -6.95 3.65 23.18
N LEU A 107 -6.42 3.15 22.05
CA LEU A 107 -6.68 3.71 20.73
C LEU A 107 -7.86 3.05 20.00
N VAL A 108 -8.04 1.76 20.18
CA VAL A 108 -9.06 0.97 19.47
C VAL A 108 -9.74 -0.02 20.40
N ASP A 109 -10.95 -0.40 20.05
CA ASP A 109 -11.69 -1.40 20.83
C ASP A 109 -11.07 -2.80 20.68
N PRO A 110 -11.11 -3.65 21.72
CA PRO A 110 -10.46 -4.96 21.72
C PRO A 110 -10.91 -5.91 20.59
N GLY A 111 -12.12 -5.73 20.07
CA GLY A 111 -12.67 -6.50 18.94
C GLY A 111 -12.27 -5.97 17.58
N SER A 112 -11.58 -4.83 17.49
CA SER A 112 -11.14 -4.24 16.23
C SER A 112 -10.00 -5.06 15.60
N PRO A 113 -9.97 -5.24 14.27
CA PRO A 113 -8.81 -5.79 13.56
C PRO A 113 -7.51 -5.03 13.83
N ALA A 114 -7.59 -3.75 14.19
CA ALA A 114 -6.45 -2.90 14.53
C ALA A 114 -5.89 -3.13 15.94
N ALA A 115 -6.59 -3.87 16.82
CA ALA A 115 -6.16 -4.12 18.19
C ALA A 115 -5.02 -5.15 18.35
N SER A 116 -4.63 -5.79 17.24
CA SER A 116 -3.56 -6.81 17.21
C SER A 116 -2.17 -6.20 17.12
N CYS A 117 -1.24 -6.66 17.96
CA CYS A 117 0.18 -6.30 17.83
C CYS A 117 0.83 -6.83 16.51
N SER A 118 0.14 -7.70 15.76
CA SER A 118 0.49 -8.10 14.41
C SER A 118 -0.27 -7.32 13.33
N GLY A 119 -1.03 -6.29 13.72
CA GLY A 119 -1.82 -5.43 12.82
C GLY A 119 -1.03 -4.25 12.27
N SER A 120 -1.64 -3.56 11.30
CA SER A 120 -1.02 -2.37 10.68
C SER A 120 -0.88 -1.23 11.68
N LEU A 121 -1.82 -1.05 12.62
CA LEU A 121 -1.74 0.03 13.61
C LEU A 121 -0.51 -0.12 14.52
N ALA A 122 -0.17 -1.34 14.93
CA ALA A 122 1.06 -1.57 15.71
C ALA A 122 2.31 -1.19 14.91
N ARG A 123 2.37 -1.56 13.62
CA ARG A 123 3.46 -1.16 12.72
C ARG A 123 3.49 0.37 12.51
N ALA A 124 2.32 1.01 12.38
CA ALA A 124 2.22 2.45 12.28
C ALA A 124 2.82 3.15 13.49
N LEU A 125 2.45 2.75 14.71
CA LEU A 125 3.01 3.29 15.94
C LEU A 125 4.52 3.09 16.05
N ARG A 126 5.05 1.93 15.59
CA ARG A 126 6.50 1.70 15.54
C ARG A 126 7.18 2.69 14.59
N LEU A 127 6.64 2.89 13.38
CA LEU A 127 7.18 3.83 12.39
C LEU A 127 7.15 5.28 12.91
N LEU A 128 6.06 5.68 13.56
CA LEU A 128 5.95 6.99 14.23
C LEU A 128 7.00 7.16 15.33
N THR A 129 7.25 6.14 16.11
CA THR A 129 8.30 6.16 17.15
C THR A 129 9.70 6.32 16.54
N CYS A 130 9.95 5.68 15.38
CA CYS A 130 11.25 5.74 14.72
C CYS A 130 11.50 7.03 13.94
N HIS A 131 10.47 7.59 13.30
CA HIS A 131 10.62 8.69 12.32
C HIS A 131 9.95 10.00 12.75
N GLY A 132 9.22 10.01 13.88
CA GLY A 132 8.42 11.15 14.30
C GLY A 132 7.07 11.23 13.61
N GLU A 133 6.36 12.35 13.79
CA GLU A 133 4.95 12.49 13.40
C GLU A 133 4.74 13.23 12.09
N ALA A 134 5.78 13.93 11.59
CA ALA A 134 5.75 14.66 10.32
C ALA A 134 6.07 13.76 9.13
N ILE A 135 5.34 12.66 9.01
CA ILE A 135 5.52 11.63 7.99
C ILE A 135 4.17 11.25 7.35
N LEU A 136 4.22 10.50 6.26
CA LEU A 136 3.07 9.79 5.73
C LEU A 136 3.26 8.29 5.96
N LEU A 137 2.21 7.63 6.45
CA LEU A 137 2.14 6.17 6.58
C LEU A 137 1.37 5.61 5.39
N ARG A 138 1.98 4.72 4.63
CA ARG A 138 1.35 4.16 3.42
C ARG A 138 1.50 2.65 3.36
N HIS A 139 0.42 1.97 3.02
CA HIS A 139 0.50 0.56 2.66
C HIS A 139 1.22 0.39 1.32
N GLN A 140 1.73 -0.81 1.07
CA GLN A 140 2.52 -1.12 -0.13
C GLN A 140 1.81 -0.71 -1.43
N ALA A 141 0.54 -1.12 -1.60
CA ALA A 141 -0.25 -0.79 -2.77
C ALA A 141 -0.54 0.72 -2.88
N ASP A 142 -0.84 1.36 -1.73
CA ASP A 142 -1.13 2.80 -1.67
C ASP A 142 0.10 3.64 -2.04
N TRP A 143 1.29 3.21 -1.60
CA TRP A 143 2.52 3.90 -1.94
C TRP A 143 2.86 3.80 -3.44
N ILE A 144 2.66 2.63 -4.05
CA ILE A 144 2.84 2.46 -5.51
C ILE A 144 1.78 3.25 -6.28
N SER A 145 0.53 3.27 -5.82
CA SER A 145 -0.52 4.09 -6.41
C SER A 145 -0.18 5.58 -6.32
N GLY A 146 0.31 6.02 -5.17
CA GLY A 146 0.78 7.40 -4.96
C GLY A 146 1.92 7.77 -5.91
N TRP A 147 2.90 6.88 -6.10
CA TRP A 147 3.97 7.09 -7.07
C TRP A 147 3.46 7.22 -8.51
N LEU A 148 2.51 6.37 -8.92
CA LEU A 148 1.94 6.40 -10.26
C LEU A 148 1.09 7.67 -10.52
N LEU A 149 0.43 8.18 -9.49
CA LEU A 149 -0.40 9.39 -9.53
C LEU A 149 0.37 10.67 -9.20
N ASN A 150 1.58 10.56 -8.66
CA ASN A 150 2.32 11.64 -8.02
C ASN A 150 1.48 12.34 -6.92
N ASP A 151 0.73 11.53 -6.16
CA ASP A 151 -0.14 11.99 -5.08
C ASP A 151 -0.33 10.86 -4.04
N TRP A 152 0.18 11.05 -2.83
CA TRP A 152 0.14 10.07 -1.74
C TRP A 152 -0.95 10.35 -0.71
N ARG A 153 -1.94 11.22 -1.01
CA ARG A 153 -3.00 11.57 -0.04
C ARG A 153 -4.07 10.51 0.12
N CYS A 154 -4.21 9.60 -0.84
CA CYS A 154 -5.24 8.58 -0.84
C CYS A 154 -4.69 7.22 -0.38
N GLY A 155 -5.51 6.47 0.34
CA GLY A 155 -5.28 5.08 0.72
C GLY A 155 -6.52 4.24 0.48
N GLU A 156 -6.36 2.93 0.36
CA GLU A 156 -7.42 1.98 0.12
C GLU A 156 -8.10 1.60 1.46
N GLU A 157 -9.44 1.56 1.48
CA GLU A 157 -10.23 1.35 2.70
C GLU A 157 -9.99 0.00 3.38
N GLY A 158 -9.83 -1.09 2.62
CA GLY A 158 -9.60 -2.42 3.17
C GLY A 158 -8.24 -2.52 3.88
N ASN A 159 -7.23 -1.80 3.39
CA ASN A 159 -5.95 -1.65 4.08
C ASN A 159 -6.10 -0.79 5.34
N ASN A 160 -6.85 0.30 5.25
CA ASN A 160 -7.09 1.22 6.37
C ASN A 160 -7.93 0.60 7.50
N LEU A 161 -8.76 -0.42 7.21
CA LEU A 161 -9.43 -1.22 8.25
C LEU A 161 -8.46 -1.76 9.30
N ARG A 162 -7.25 -2.17 8.88
CA ARG A 162 -6.21 -2.69 9.78
C ARG A 162 -5.46 -1.59 10.55
N LEU A 163 -5.68 -0.33 10.17
CA LEU A 163 -5.26 0.85 10.92
C LEU A 163 -6.36 1.35 11.87
N GLY A 164 -7.59 0.88 11.73
CA GLY A 164 -8.73 1.24 12.57
C GLY A 164 -9.87 1.94 11.83
N TRP A 165 -9.77 2.13 10.50
CA TRP A 165 -10.88 2.69 9.72
C TRP A 165 -12.12 1.80 9.83
N ASP A 166 -13.27 2.39 10.11
CA ASP A 166 -14.55 1.70 10.14
C ASP A 166 -15.27 1.85 8.79
N LEU A 167 -15.41 0.74 8.09
CA LEU A 167 -16.06 0.68 6.77
C LEU A 167 -17.58 0.93 6.83
N ILE A 168 -18.21 0.78 8.00
CA ILE A 168 -19.68 0.97 8.16
C ILE A 168 -19.98 2.45 8.37
N THR A 169 -19.23 3.07 9.29
CA THR A 169 -19.43 4.49 9.64
C THR A 169 -18.62 5.45 8.78
N ASN A 170 -17.70 4.92 7.96
CA ASN A 170 -16.74 5.68 7.16
C ASN A 170 -15.96 6.70 8.01
N SER A 171 -15.41 6.24 9.12
CA SER A 171 -14.71 7.11 10.07
C SER A 171 -13.53 6.42 10.74
N TRP A 172 -12.56 7.22 11.17
CA TRP A 172 -11.51 6.80 12.08
C TRP A 172 -12.03 6.76 13.52
N PRO A 173 -11.43 5.97 14.42
CA PRO A 173 -11.74 6.02 15.84
C PRO A 173 -11.60 7.46 16.38
N ALA A 174 -12.60 7.95 17.09
CA ALA A 174 -12.58 9.31 17.68
C ALA A 174 -11.33 9.56 18.56
N ARG A 175 -10.79 8.50 19.18
CA ARG A 175 -9.55 8.55 19.97
C ARG A 175 -8.31 8.96 19.15
N PHE A 176 -8.37 8.83 17.82
CA PHE A 176 -7.29 9.28 16.94
C PHE A 176 -7.26 10.81 16.81
N ASP A 177 -8.39 11.49 16.96
CA ASP A 177 -8.46 12.95 16.88
C ASP A 177 -7.65 13.65 17.98
N GLU A 178 -7.40 12.94 19.09
CA GLU A 178 -6.58 13.40 20.21
C GLU A 178 -5.08 13.14 20.02
N GLN A 179 -4.71 12.45 18.94
CA GLN A 179 -3.31 12.07 18.69
C GLN A 179 -2.62 13.09 17.79
N SER A 180 -1.39 13.47 18.17
CA SER A 180 -0.56 14.39 17.40
C SER A 180 -0.21 13.88 15.99
N TRP A 181 -0.13 12.56 15.83
CA TRP A 181 0.14 11.90 14.54
C TRP A 181 -1.09 11.69 13.65
N ARG A 182 -2.25 12.26 13.98
CA ARG A 182 -3.52 12.09 13.26
C ARG A 182 -3.43 12.35 11.75
N GLN A 183 -2.46 13.13 11.31
CA GLN A 183 -2.24 13.52 9.91
C GLN A 183 -1.19 12.66 9.17
N ALA A 184 -0.59 11.66 9.82
CA ALA A 184 0.45 10.78 9.25
C ALA A 184 -0.04 9.85 8.12
#